data_7b7046d4893dd818bce5995766497ebb
#
_entry.id   7b7046d4893dd818bce5995766497ebb
#
_cell.length_a   1.000
_cell.length_b   1.000
_cell.length_c   1.000
_cell.angle_alpha   90.00
_cell.angle_beta   90.00
_cell.angle_gamma   90.00
#
_symmetry.space_group_name_H-M   'P 1'
#
loop_
_entity.id
_entity.type
_entity.pdbx_description
1 polymer ?
#
loop_
_entity_poly.entity_id
_entity_poly.type
_entity_poly.pdbx_seq_one_letter_code
_entity_poly.pdbx_strand_id
1 'polypeptide(L)'
;MPVMTITYQRGAFGQEIARRLALKFGIPIFDRNEAMNYFLADVATPNDIKMLNESPKYFLNECSEGITFRDLLAERLAKYADNNNAVMLGFSAHLLLGSHPHAIHFYITAPIQVREQRFQSERAGMSMGEVRERLTRSDRKSRRYSLVLYGEEEQDPFLYHVTLNTSKITVDAAVNLISEVYTDHTAREFLFNSTEESRRVRRREEFSTIMKDPSEIPFAKVLDMYQIRWIYEPKTFPLEMDEKGNVTLAFSPDFYLPDYNLYLELTVMDQRYTGTKKKKARLLNELYPGTNIQVIFQRDYDHLIRSLSTAGEMMSDNGLPNKPLNNSISSDDAGEDWANAPEGASAPEETSAPKEASAPEET
;
A
#
# COMPACT_ATOMS: atom_id res chain seq x y z
N MET A 1 9.82 8.26 18.30
CA MET A 1 9.10 9.34 17.56
C MET A 1 9.18 9.03 16.09
N PRO A 2 8.10 9.19 15.33
CA PRO A 2 8.07 8.77 13.91
C PRO A 2 8.89 9.70 13.00
N VAL A 3 9.21 9.15 11.81
CA VAL A 3 9.76 9.93 10.70
C VAL A 3 8.60 10.60 9.95
N MET A 4 8.73 11.90 9.69
CA MET A 4 7.81 12.62 8.79
C MET A 4 8.31 12.55 7.35
N THR A 5 7.49 12.08 6.41
CA THR A 5 7.79 12.26 4.99
C THR A 5 6.93 13.39 4.43
N ILE A 6 7.54 14.33 3.75
CA ILE A 6 6.87 15.46 3.13
C ILE A 6 7.13 15.44 1.63
N THR A 7 6.11 15.00 0.88
CA THR A 7 6.06 15.12 -0.57
C THR A 7 5.39 16.43 -0.93
N TYR A 8 5.87 17.12 -1.96
CA TYR A 8 5.33 18.43 -2.29
C TYR A 8 5.47 18.79 -3.76
N GLN A 9 4.54 19.58 -4.24
CA GLN A 9 4.64 20.24 -5.54
C GLN A 9 5.46 21.53 -5.42
N ARG A 10 6.35 21.76 -6.36
CA ARG A 10 7.16 22.99 -6.38
C ARG A 10 6.28 24.23 -6.44
N GLY A 11 6.55 25.23 -5.59
CA GLY A 11 5.72 26.43 -5.41
C GLY A 11 4.52 26.24 -4.46
N ALA A 12 4.38 25.07 -3.82
CA ALA A 12 3.36 24.84 -2.79
C ALA A 12 3.89 25.03 -1.35
N PHE A 13 5.05 25.69 -1.15
CA PHE A 13 5.67 25.94 0.15
C PHE A 13 6.12 24.71 0.95
N GLY A 14 6.18 23.51 0.33
CA GLY A 14 6.55 22.28 1.03
C GLY A 14 7.93 22.35 1.71
N GLN A 15 8.93 22.97 1.06
CA GLN A 15 10.27 23.14 1.66
C GLN A 15 10.25 24.05 2.90
N GLU A 16 9.51 25.13 2.85
CA GLU A 16 9.38 26.07 3.96
C GLU A 16 8.67 25.39 5.15
N ILE A 17 7.57 24.69 4.89
CA ILE A 17 6.83 23.91 5.89
C ILE A 17 7.76 22.87 6.53
N ALA A 18 8.49 22.09 5.72
CA ALA A 18 9.42 21.07 6.20
C ALA A 18 10.52 21.65 7.13
N ARG A 19 11.13 22.78 6.75
CA ARG A 19 12.15 23.44 7.56
C ARG A 19 11.59 23.93 8.90
N ARG A 20 10.39 24.53 8.89
CA ARG A 20 9.76 25.00 10.13
C ARG A 20 9.39 23.86 11.06
N LEU A 21 8.94 22.73 10.52
CA LEU A 21 8.66 21.52 11.30
C LEU A 21 9.95 20.94 11.90
N ALA A 22 11.01 20.84 11.11
CA ALA A 22 12.30 20.36 11.57
C ALA A 22 12.84 21.24 12.73
N LEU A 23 12.76 22.56 12.59
CA LEU A 23 13.14 23.51 13.65
C LEU A 23 12.24 23.40 14.88
N LYS A 24 10.91 23.28 14.69
CA LYS A 24 9.95 23.21 15.79
C LYS A 24 10.15 21.97 16.66
N PHE A 25 10.47 20.83 16.05
CA PHE A 25 10.67 19.57 16.75
C PHE A 25 12.15 19.27 17.08
N GLY A 26 13.09 20.10 16.62
CA GLY A 26 14.52 19.90 16.83
C GLY A 26 15.04 18.62 16.17
N ILE A 27 14.49 18.25 14.99
CA ILE A 27 14.83 17.02 14.27
C ILE A 27 15.55 17.32 12.96
N PRO A 28 16.42 16.42 12.47
CA PRO A 28 17.11 16.61 11.21
C PRO A 28 16.13 16.59 10.02
N ILE A 29 16.53 17.26 8.94
CA ILE A 29 15.83 17.23 7.66
C ILE A 29 16.78 16.63 6.62
N PHE A 30 16.26 15.72 5.82
CA PHE A 30 16.97 15.12 4.69
C PHE A 30 16.22 15.42 3.39
N ASP A 31 16.81 16.21 2.54
CA ASP A 31 16.40 16.27 1.14
C ASP A 31 17.00 15.10 0.36
N ARG A 32 16.70 15.01 -0.95
CA ARG A 32 17.21 13.92 -1.80
C ARG A 32 18.74 13.81 -1.74
N ASN A 33 19.45 14.92 -1.90
CA ASN A 33 20.90 14.89 -1.96
C ASN A 33 21.51 14.52 -0.60
N GLU A 34 20.98 15.09 0.46
CA GLU A 34 21.39 14.77 1.83
C GLU A 34 21.11 13.30 2.18
N ALA A 35 19.93 12.78 1.80
CA ALA A 35 19.58 11.38 2.02
C ALA A 35 20.52 10.43 1.25
N MET A 36 20.80 10.68 -0.04
CA MET A 36 21.73 9.85 -0.81
C MET A 36 23.12 9.85 -0.19
N ASN A 37 23.64 11.04 0.20
CA ASN A 37 24.97 11.15 0.81
C ASN A 37 25.02 10.53 2.21
N TYR A 38 23.95 10.54 2.98
CA TYR A 38 23.92 9.97 4.31
C TYR A 38 23.70 8.45 4.30
N PHE A 39 22.70 7.99 3.56
CA PHE A 39 22.31 6.59 3.60
C PHE A 39 23.09 5.69 2.65
N LEU A 40 23.79 6.23 1.65
CA LEU A 40 24.54 5.45 0.65
C LEU A 40 26.03 5.78 0.63
N ALA A 41 26.55 6.52 1.61
CA ALA A 41 27.92 7.04 1.65
C ALA A 41 29.02 5.98 1.56
N ASP A 42 28.77 4.78 2.04
CA ASP A 42 29.70 3.65 2.09
C ASP A 42 29.71 2.80 0.82
N VAL A 43 28.67 2.88 -0.01
CA VAL A 43 28.50 2.03 -1.22
C VAL A 43 28.43 2.83 -2.52
N ALA A 44 28.05 4.13 -2.46
CA ALA A 44 27.89 4.97 -3.62
C ALA A 44 29.11 5.88 -3.84
N THR A 45 29.68 5.85 -5.04
CA THR A 45 30.69 6.83 -5.45
C THR A 45 30.06 8.21 -5.69
N PRO A 46 30.86 9.30 -5.73
CA PRO A 46 30.33 10.64 -6.07
C PRO A 46 29.60 10.66 -7.42
N ASN A 47 30.01 9.82 -8.38
CA ASN A 47 29.34 9.69 -9.67
C ASN A 47 27.98 9.01 -9.52
N ASP A 48 27.89 7.96 -8.69
CA ASP A 48 26.62 7.28 -8.40
C ASP A 48 25.62 8.23 -7.75
N ILE A 49 26.03 9.02 -6.77
CA ILE A 49 25.19 10.06 -6.15
C ILE A 49 24.66 11.04 -7.18
N LYS A 50 25.51 11.48 -8.11
CA LYS A 50 25.08 12.35 -9.21
C LYS A 50 24.03 11.68 -10.09
N MET A 51 24.28 10.42 -10.49
CA MET A 51 23.36 9.65 -11.34
C MET A 51 22.03 9.35 -10.66
N LEU A 52 22.02 9.03 -9.36
CA LEU A 52 20.82 8.86 -8.54
C LEU A 52 19.97 10.15 -8.48
N ASN A 53 20.62 11.32 -8.46
CA ASN A 53 19.90 12.60 -8.49
C ASN A 53 19.31 12.94 -9.87
N GLU A 54 19.90 12.43 -10.95
CA GLU A 54 19.49 12.74 -12.32
C GLU A 54 18.48 11.73 -12.92
N SER A 55 18.65 10.43 -12.62
CA SER A 55 17.89 9.35 -13.25
C SER A 55 17.22 8.39 -12.26
N PRO A 56 15.89 8.22 -12.32
CA PRO A 56 15.20 7.22 -11.51
C PRO A 56 15.63 5.78 -11.86
N LYS A 57 15.97 5.51 -13.11
CA LYS A 57 16.41 4.16 -13.51
C LYS A 57 17.72 3.73 -12.85
N TYR A 58 18.56 4.70 -12.48
CA TYR A 58 19.84 4.39 -11.83
C TYR A 58 19.66 3.73 -10.46
N PHE A 59 18.56 3.99 -9.77
CA PHE A 59 18.21 3.32 -8.51
C PHE A 59 18.00 1.81 -8.65
N LEU A 60 17.72 1.32 -9.86
CA LEU A 60 17.53 -0.10 -10.14
C LEU A 60 18.84 -0.83 -10.47
N ASN A 61 19.97 -0.12 -10.51
CA ASN A 61 21.28 -0.74 -10.66
C ASN A 61 21.69 -1.38 -9.34
N GLU A 62 22.41 -2.50 -9.44
CA GLU A 62 23.01 -3.15 -8.28
C GLU A 62 24.16 -2.30 -7.73
N CYS A 63 24.20 -2.16 -6.41
CA CYS A 63 25.24 -1.44 -5.68
C CYS A 63 26.12 -2.38 -4.85
N SER A 64 25.63 -3.59 -4.51
CA SER A 64 26.35 -4.61 -3.75
C SER A 64 25.59 -5.93 -3.88
N GLU A 65 26.30 -7.04 -4.15
CA GLU A 65 25.85 -8.44 -4.08
C GLU A 65 24.35 -8.70 -4.43
N GLY A 66 23.88 -8.20 -5.57
CA GLY A 66 22.51 -8.38 -6.03
C GLY A 66 21.48 -7.43 -5.41
N ILE A 67 21.89 -6.46 -4.57
CA ILE A 67 21.01 -5.47 -3.95
C ILE A 67 21.04 -4.18 -4.77
N THR A 68 19.87 -3.65 -5.13
CA THR A 68 19.77 -2.38 -5.87
C THR A 68 19.93 -1.18 -4.92
N PHE A 69 20.33 -0.03 -5.48
CA PHE A 69 20.36 1.23 -4.70
C PHE A 69 19.00 1.56 -4.08
N ARG A 70 17.89 1.25 -4.76
CA ARG A 70 16.53 1.43 -4.25
C ARG A 70 16.28 0.59 -3.00
N ASP A 71 16.58 -0.70 -3.08
CA ASP A 71 16.26 -1.64 -2.01
C ASP A 71 17.15 -1.40 -0.79
N LEU A 72 18.43 -1.10 -1.02
CA LEU A 72 19.35 -0.72 0.04
C LEU A 72 18.94 0.59 0.74
N LEU A 73 18.50 1.58 -0.04
CA LEU A 73 17.99 2.84 0.52
C LEU A 73 16.73 2.60 1.35
N ALA A 74 15.80 1.77 0.88
CA ALA A 74 14.59 1.43 1.62
C ALA A 74 14.90 0.73 2.95
N GLU A 75 15.80 -0.26 2.93
CA GLU A 75 16.25 -0.96 4.14
C GLU A 75 16.88 -0.01 5.17
N ARG A 76 17.77 0.88 4.71
CA ARG A 76 18.47 1.82 5.60
C ARG A 76 17.55 2.90 6.16
N LEU A 77 16.59 3.37 5.37
CA LEU A 77 15.56 4.28 5.83
C LEU A 77 14.65 3.63 6.87
N ALA A 78 14.25 2.38 6.67
CA ALA A 78 13.45 1.64 7.63
C ALA A 78 14.20 1.46 8.95
N LYS A 79 15.45 1.00 8.91
CA LYS A 79 16.31 0.90 10.12
C LYS A 79 16.52 2.24 10.83
N TYR A 80 16.63 3.32 10.07
CA TYR A 80 16.74 4.65 10.65
C TYR A 80 15.44 5.06 11.34
N ALA A 81 14.29 4.81 10.71
CA ALA A 81 12.97 5.14 11.25
C ALA A 81 12.62 4.36 12.52
N ASP A 82 13.15 3.15 12.71
CA ASP A 82 12.96 2.39 13.95
C ASP A 82 13.44 3.11 15.21
N ASN A 83 14.54 3.88 15.10
CA ASN A 83 15.23 4.43 16.26
C ASN A 83 15.40 5.96 16.23
N ASN A 84 15.05 6.61 15.14
CA ASN A 84 15.29 8.03 14.95
C ASN A 84 14.07 8.74 14.41
N ASN A 85 14.08 10.06 14.56
CA ASN A 85 13.09 10.96 13.99
C ASN A 85 13.77 11.92 13.01
N ALA A 86 13.09 12.23 11.94
CA ALA A 86 13.55 13.15 10.91
C ALA A 86 12.41 13.67 10.04
N VAL A 87 12.65 14.70 9.28
CA VAL A 87 11.84 15.10 8.13
C VAL A 87 12.52 14.60 6.86
N MET A 88 11.88 13.71 6.13
CA MET A 88 12.30 13.24 4.80
C MET A 88 11.57 14.07 3.74
N LEU A 89 12.31 14.87 2.98
CA LEU A 89 11.74 15.85 2.07
C LEU A 89 11.85 15.42 0.60
N GLY A 90 10.74 15.00 0.02
CA GLY A 90 10.66 14.54 -1.38
C GLY A 90 11.25 13.13 -1.57
N PHE A 91 11.90 12.90 -2.71
CA PHE A 91 12.55 11.65 -3.18
C PHE A 91 11.73 10.36 -3.00
N SER A 92 10.41 10.46 -3.02
CA SER A 92 9.47 9.35 -2.83
C SER A 92 9.65 8.60 -1.49
N ALA A 93 10.10 9.30 -0.44
CA ALA A 93 10.30 8.71 0.89
C ALA A 93 9.05 8.06 1.47
N HIS A 94 7.85 8.56 1.14
CA HIS A 94 6.58 7.97 1.49
C HIS A 94 6.37 6.56 0.89
N LEU A 95 6.93 6.29 -0.29
CA LEU A 95 6.88 4.95 -0.90
C LEU A 95 7.97 4.03 -0.37
N LEU A 96 9.15 4.59 -0.06
CA LEU A 96 10.26 3.84 0.55
C LEU A 96 9.92 3.33 1.96
N LEU A 97 9.22 4.14 2.74
CA LEU A 97 8.77 3.81 4.09
C LEU A 97 7.37 3.17 4.10
N GLY A 98 6.59 3.33 3.03
CA GLY A 98 5.29 2.70 2.81
C GLY A 98 4.43 2.58 4.07
N SER A 99 4.20 1.36 4.51
CA SER A 99 3.45 1.04 5.72
C SER A 99 4.31 0.94 6.98
N HIS A 100 5.52 1.56 7.01
CA HIS A 100 6.38 1.53 8.19
C HIS A 100 5.66 2.16 9.39
N PRO A 101 5.53 1.48 10.54
CA PRO A 101 4.68 1.95 11.65
C PRO A 101 5.18 3.27 12.27
N HIS A 102 6.49 3.54 12.15
CA HIS A 102 7.11 4.77 12.63
C HIS A 102 7.27 5.84 11.54
N ALA A 103 6.42 5.83 10.52
CA ALA A 103 6.43 6.82 9.46
C ALA A 103 5.06 7.45 9.26
N ILE A 104 5.04 8.78 9.07
CA ILE A 104 3.83 9.53 8.77
C ILE A 104 4.03 10.35 7.49
N HIS A 105 3.07 10.26 6.57
CA HIS A 105 3.22 10.77 5.21
C HIS A 105 2.31 11.98 4.97
N PHE A 106 2.89 13.08 4.48
CA PHE A 106 2.20 14.32 4.16
C PHE A 106 2.42 14.69 2.69
N TYR A 107 1.37 15.17 2.03
CA TYR A 107 1.45 15.72 0.68
C TYR A 107 1.04 17.20 0.67
N ILE A 108 1.93 18.07 0.17
CA ILE A 108 1.71 19.51 0.09
C ILE A 108 1.51 19.92 -1.37
N THR A 109 0.32 20.41 -1.68
CA THR A 109 -0.08 20.76 -3.03
C THR A 109 -0.64 22.18 -3.14
N ALA A 110 -0.74 22.71 -4.35
CA ALA A 110 -1.50 23.89 -4.68
C ALA A 110 -1.82 23.90 -6.19
N PRO A 111 -2.92 24.55 -6.62
CA PRO A 111 -3.22 24.74 -8.04
C PRO A 111 -2.07 25.40 -8.80
N ILE A 112 -1.87 24.99 -10.06
CA ILE A 112 -0.74 25.44 -10.85
C ILE A 112 -0.68 26.97 -10.97
N GLN A 113 -1.81 27.65 -11.10
CA GLN A 113 -1.89 29.12 -11.22
C GLN A 113 -1.33 29.80 -9.96
N VAL A 114 -1.65 29.26 -8.77
CA VAL A 114 -1.14 29.80 -7.49
C VAL A 114 0.38 29.58 -7.37
N ARG A 115 0.85 28.41 -7.79
CA ARG A 115 2.27 28.06 -7.78
C ARG A 115 3.07 28.92 -8.77
N GLU A 116 2.50 29.22 -9.94
CA GLU A 116 3.07 30.13 -10.93
C GLU A 116 3.30 31.52 -10.37
N GLN A 117 2.26 32.10 -9.75
CA GLN A 117 2.35 33.43 -9.14
C GLN A 117 3.43 33.49 -8.04
N ARG A 118 3.47 32.50 -7.16
CA ARG A 118 4.48 32.41 -6.10
C ARG A 118 5.90 32.28 -6.65
N PHE A 119 6.08 31.38 -7.61
CA PHE A 119 7.39 31.14 -8.22
C PHE A 119 7.91 32.35 -9.01
N GLN A 120 7.01 33.11 -9.65
CA GLN A 120 7.36 34.35 -10.35
C GLN A 120 7.76 35.46 -9.36
N SER A 121 7.06 35.58 -8.21
CA SER A 121 7.43 36.58 -7.20
C SER A 121 8.79 36.30 -6.54
N GLU A 122 9.18 35.04 -6.43
CA GLU A 122 10.50 34.65 -5.91
C GLU A 122 11.63 34.88 -6.92
N ARG A 123 11.33 34.95 -8.21
CA ARG A 123 12.31 35.05 -9.31
C ARG A 123 11.91 36.12 -10.31
N ALA A 124 12.18 37.36 -9.91
CA ALA A 124 12.01 38.52 -10.81
C ALA A 124 12.77 38.33 -12.13
N GLY A 125 12.10 38.57 -13.25
CA GLY A 125 12.71 38.52 -14.58
C GLY A 125 12.39 37.28 -15.43
N MET A 126 11.66 36.28 -14.89
CA MET A 126 11.17 35.17 -15.70
C MET A 126 9.78 35.47 -16.28
N SER A 127 9.54 35.07 -17.51
CA SER A 127 8.20 35.10 -18.11
C SER A 127 7.28 34.04 -17.50
N MET A 128 5.97 34.29 -17.51
CA MET A 128 4.99 33.30 -17.03
C MET A 128 5.07 31.96 -17.78
N GLY A 129 5.42 31.99 -19.07
CA GLY A 129 5.62 30.79 -19.86
C GLY A 129 6.78 29.92 -19.35
N GLU A 130 7.92 30.56 -19.07
CA GLU A 130 9.10 29.88 -18.49
C GLU A 130 8.81 29.33 -17.07
N VAL A 131 8.10 30.09 -16.27
CA VAL A 131 7.66 29.66 -14.93
C VAL A 131 6.81 28.39 -15.04
N ARG A 132 5.78 28.42 -15.88
CA ARG A 132 4.88 27.27 -16.12
C ARG A 132 5.65 26.06 -16.61
N GLU A 133 6.53 26.23 -17.58
CA GLU A 133 7.34 25.13 -18.10
C GLU A 133 8.22 24.49 -17.03
N ARG A 134 8.88 25.30 -16.19
CA ARG A 134 9.71 24.80 -15.07
C ARG A 134 8.91 24.04 -14.04
N LEU A 135 7.73 24.53 -13.66
CA LEU A 135 6.86 23.84 -12.70
C LEU A 135 6.34 22.53 -13.26
N THR A 136 5.84 22.54 -14.50
CA THR A 136 5.36 21.34 -15.19
C THR A 136 6.47 20.29 -15.37
N ARG A 137 7.69 20.74 -15.70
CA ARG A 137 8.86 19.85 -15.79
C ARG A 137 9.20 19.23 -14.44
N SER A 138 9.12 20.03 -13.37
CA SER A 138 9.35 19.54 -11.99
C SER A 138 8.32 18.48 -11.59
N ASP A 139 7.03 18.74 -11.80
CA ASP A 139 5.94 17.82 -11.51
C ASP A 139 6.07 16.51 -12.31
N ARG A 140 6.39 16.63 -13.61
CA ARG A 140 6.63 15.47 -14.48
C ARG A 140 7.84 14.64 -14.03
N LYS A 141 8.91 15.32 -13.56
CA LYS A 141 10.09 14.62 -13.03
C LYS A 141 9.75 13.83 -11.77
N SER A 142 9.03 14.44 -10.83
CA SER A 142 8.61 13.81 -9.58
C SER A 142 7.74 12.58 -9.85
N ARG A 143 6.68 12.75 -10.63
CA ARG A 143 5.79 11.65 -11.06
C ARG A 143 6.55 10.51 -11.74
N ARG A 144 7.53 10.83 -12.60
CA ARG A 144 8.35 9.81 -13.25
C ARG A 144 9.17 8.98 -12.24
N TYR A 145 9.68 9.59 -11.18
CA TYR A 145 10.39 8.86 -10.12
C TYR A 145 9.48 7.83 -9.45
N SER A 146 8.31 8.23 -9.02
CA SER A 146 7.34 7.33 -8.38
C SER A 146 6.90 6.20 -9.31
N LEU A 147 6.54 6.50 -10.55
CA LEU A 147 6.13 5.48 -11.52
C LEU A 147 7.24 4.49 -11.89
N VAL A 148 8.48 4.97 -12.11
CA VAL A 148 9.58 4.10 -12.54
C VAL A 148 10.07 3.20 -11.41
N LEU A 149 10.09 3.70 -10.17
CA LEU A 149 10.65 2.97 -9.04
C LEU A 149 9.62 2.09 -8.31
N TYR A 150 8.35 2.49 -8.32
CA TYR A 150 7.32 1.87 -7.46
C TYR A 150 6.03 1.50 -8.20
N GLY A 151 5.86 1.93 -9.46
CA GLY A 151 4.60 1.72 -10.20
C GLY A 151 3.43 2.58 -9.70
N GLU A 152 3.68 3.51 -8.76
CA GLU A 152 2.66 4.30 -8.08
C GLU A 152 2.59 5.74 -8.59
N GLU A 153 1.39 6.30 -8.61
CA GLU A 153 1.21 7.72 -8.91
C GLU A 153 1.40 8.56 -7.65
N GLU A 154 2.43 9.41 -7.62
CA GLU A 154 2.74 10.31 -6.49
C GLU A 154 1.54 11.16 -6.02
N GLN A 155 0.57 11.40 -6.87
CA GLN A 155 -0.60 12.22 -6.55
C GLN A 155 -1.78 11.43 -5.99
N ASP A 156 -1.67 10.12 -5.83
CA ASP A 156 -2.70 9.33 -5.17
C ASP A 156 -2.84 9.75 -3.71
N PRO A 157 -4.00 10.29 -3.29
CA PRO A 157 -4.21 10.73 -1.92
C PRO A 157 -4.15 9.59 -0.89
N PHE A 158 -4.36 8.35 -1.29
CA PHE A 158 -4.31 7.18 -0.41
C PHE A 158 -2.89 6.79 0.01
N LEU A 159 -1.87 7.35 -0.64
CA LEU A 159 -0.48 7.18 -0.24
C LEU A 159 -0.07 8.08 0.95
N TYR A 160 -0.96 8.94 1.40
CA TYR A 160 -0.64 9.95 2.43
C TYR A 160 -1.65 9.93 3.57
N HIS A 161 -1.15 10.18 4.77
CA HIS A 161 -2.00 10.37 5.96
C HIS A 161 -2.76 11.69 5.88
N VAL A 162 -2.13 12.74 5.31
CA VAL A 162 -2.74 14.06 5.14
C VAL A 162 -2.27 14.72 3.85
N THR A 163 -3.23 15.25 3.08
CA THR A 163 -2.96 16.10 1.93
C THR A 163 -3.41 17.53 2.21
N LEU A 164 -2.50 18.50 2.04
CA LEU A 164 -2.76 19.91 2.32
C LEU A 164 -2.67 20.79 1.08
N ASN A 165 -3.73 21.54 0.80
CA ASN A 165 -3.78 22.53 -0.27
C ASN A 165 -3.44 23.92 0.25
N THR A 166 -2.20 24.36 0.04
CA THR A 166 -1.71 25.67 0.53
C THR A 166 -2.24 26.87 -0.23
N SER A 167 -3.09 26.70 -1.24
CA SER A 167 -3.87 27.82 -1.80
C SER A 167 -5.01 28.26 -0.88
N LYS A 168 -5.41 27.43 0.08
CA LYS A 168 -6.54 27.64 0.99
C LYS A 168 -6.11 27.85 2.43
N ILE A 169 -4.87 27.47 2.78
CA ILE A 169 -4.32 27.62 4.14
C ILE A 169 -2.95 28.29 4.07
N THR A 170 -2.59 28.99 5.12
CA THR A 170 -1.27 29.64 5.27
C THR A 170 -0.21 28.61 5.63
N VAL A 171 1.07 28.96 5.48
CA VAL A 171 2.19 28.13 5.91
C VAL A 171 2.12 27.86 7.42
N ASP A 172 1.78 28.87 8.23
CA ASP A 172 1.66 28.73 9.70
C ASP A 172 0.54 27.75 10.08
N ALA A 173 -0.63 27.84 9.40
CA ALA A 173 -1.72 26.89 9.61
C ALA A 173 -1.31 25.47 9.20
N ALA A 174 -0.62 25.30 8.08
CA ALA A 174 -0.12 24.00 7.64
C ALA A 174 0.88 23.40 8.64
N VAL A 175 1.82 24.19 9.14
CA VAL A 175 2.79 23.76 10.18
C VAL A 175 2.07 23.33 11.45
N ASN A 176 1.05 24.08 11.89
CA ASN A 176 0.29 23.73 13.09
C ASN A 176 -0.50 22.43 12.90
N LEU A 177 -1.22 22.29 11.79
CA LEU A 177 -1.97 21.07 11.49
C LEU A 177 -1.08 19.82 11.43
N ILE A 178 0.05 19.92 10.71
CA ILE A 178 1.01 18.80 10.64
C ILE A 178 1.59 18.50 12.03
N SER A 179 1.91 19.54 12.81
CA SER A 179 2.43 19.36 14.17
C SER A 179 1.44 18.62 15.07
N GLU A 180 0.17 18.96 15.00
CA GLU A 180 -0.89 18.32 15.80
C GLU A 180 -1.04 16.85 15.42
N VAL A 181 -1.17 16.56 14.11
CA VAL A 181 -1.25 15.19 13.61
C VAL A 181 -0.01 14.36 13.97
N TYR A 182 1.19 14.96 13.86
CA TYR A 182 2.44 14.31 14.24
C TYR A 182 2.50 13.99 15.75
N THR A 183 2.06 14.91 16.57
CA THR A 183 2.05 14.74 18.03
C THR A 183 1.02 13.69 18.46
N ASP A 184 -0.18 13.70 17.86
CA ASP A 184 -1.20 12.70 18.13
C ASP A 184 -0.74 11.30 17.70
N HIS A 185 -0.15 11.17 16.52
CA HIS A 185 0.42 9.91 16.03
C HIS A 185 1.49 9.39 16.98
N THR A 186 2.39 10.25 17.44
CA THR A 186 3.44 9.89 18.43
C THR A 186 2.83 9.42 19.76
N ALA A 187 1.78 10.07 20.23
CA ALA A 187 1.08 9.70 21.47
C ALA A 187 0.36 8.35 21.32
N ARG A 188 -0.33 8.13 20.22
CA ARG A 188 -1.00 6.85 19.92
C ARG A 188 0.01 5.71 19.79
N GLU A 189 1.10 5.94 19.09
CA GLU A 189 2.18 4.98 18.96
C GLU A 189 2.79 4.61 20.33
N PHE A 190 3.03 5.58 21.20
CA PHE A 190 3.52 5.36 22.56
C PHE A 190 2.51 4.52 23.37
N LEU A 191 1.22 4.87 23.35
CA LEU A 191 0.17 4.13 24.03
C LEU A 191 0.01 2.72 23.45
N PHE A 192 0.02 2.59 22.15
CA PHE A 192 -0.06 1.32 21.44
C PHE A 192 1.12 0.41 21.78
N ASN A 193 2.33 0.91 21.84
CA ASN A 193 3.54 0.17 22.20
C ASN A 193 3.57 -0.27 23.65
N SER A 194 2.81 0.39 24.52
CA SER A 194 2.74 0.07 25.96
C SER A 194 1.70 -1.01 26.31
N THR A 195 0.84 -1.40 25.36
CA THR A 195 -0.23 -2.37 25.59
C THR A 195 0.15 -3.78 25.15
N GLU A 196 -0.41 -4.81 25.81
CA GLU A 196 -0.27 -6.23 25.43
C GLU A 196 -0.79 -6.50 24.00
N GLU A 197 -1.76 -5.71 23.55
CA GLU A 197 -2.35 -5.79 22.23
C GLU A 197 -1.36 -5.39 21.13
N SER A 198 -0.54 -4.39 21.38
CA SER A 198 0.55 -3.96 20.50
C SER A 198 1.60 -5.04 20.31
N ARG A 199 1.91 -5.78 21.37
CA ARG A 199 2.84 -6.91 21.29
C ARG A 199 2.26 -8.05 20.44
N ARG A 200 0.91 -8.23 20.45
CA ARG A 200 0.24 -9.23 19.61
C ARG A 200 0.21 -8.79 18.13
N VAL A 201 -0.04 -7.51 17.86
CA VAL A 201 -0.04 -6.97 16.49
C VAL A 201 1.36 -6.99 15.91
N ARG A 202 2.39 -6.57 16.64
CA ARG A 202 3.80 -6.68 16.18
C ARG A 202 4.20 -8.12 15.85
N ARG A 203 3.82 -9.09 16.68
CA ARG A 203 4.04 -10.51 16.36
C ARG A 203 3.34 -10.93 15.07
N ARG A 204 2.17 -10.37 14.75
CA ARG A 204 1.48 -10.61 13.47
C ARG A 204 2.21 -10.00 12.29
N GLU A 205 2.72 -8.78 12.43
CA GLU A 205 3.52 -8.11 11.37
C GLU A 205 4.86 -8.84 11.13
N GLU A 206 5.53 -9.29 12.19
CA GLU A 206 6.71 -10.14 12.09
C GLU A 206 6.39 -11.48 11.39
N PHE A 207 5.22 -12.08 11.64
CA PHE A 207 4.79 -13.28 10.93
C PHE A 207 4.48 -13.01 9.44
N SER A 208 3.98 -11.81 9.07
CA SER A 208 3.74 -11.47 7.66
C SER A 208 5.04 -11.36 6.84
N THR A 209 6.18 -11.09 7.46
CA THR A 209 7.51 -11.10 6.81
C THR A 209 8.11 -12.50 6.67
N ILE A 210 7.54 -13.52 7.31
CA ILE A 210 8.03 -14.92 7.29
C ILE A 210 7.27 -15.78 6.27
N MET A 211 6.27 -15.22 5.58
CA MET A 211 5.48 -15.98 4.60
C MET A 211 6.34 -16.43 3.43
N LYS A 212 6.27 -17.74 3.12
CA LYS A 212 7.07 -18.36 2.06
C LYS A 212 6.63 -17.95 0.66
N ASP A 213 5.32 -17.70 0.49
CA ASP A 213 4.75 -17.29 -0.79
C ASP A 213 4.24 -15.84 -0.70
N PRO A 214 4.82 -14.91 -1.51
CA PRO A 214 4.35 -13.52 -1.56
C PRO A 214 2.87 -13.36 -1.89
N SER A 215 2.24 -14.36 -2.54
CA SER A 215 0.82 -14.33 -2.87
C SER A 215 -0.12 -14.47 -1.67
N GLU A 216 0.40 -14.92 -0.52
CA GLU A 216 -0.34 -15.09 0.73
C GLU A 216 -0.42 -13.80 1.56
N ILE A 217 0.52 -12.87 1.36
CA ILE A 217 0.60 -11.60 2.07
C ILE A 217 -0.68 -10.74 1.91
N PRO A 218 -1.27 -10.59 0.71
CA PRO A 218 -2.51 -9.83 0.57
C PRO A 218 -3.66 -10.41 1.38
N PHE A 219 -3.76 -11.73 1.47
CA PHE A 219 -4.80 -12.39 2.24
C PHE A 219 -4.61 -12.19 3.74
N ALA A 220 -3.40 -12.32 4.26
CA ALA A 220 -3.08 -12.04 5.66
C ALA A 220 -3.45 -10.60 6.03
N LYS A 221 -3.13 -9.62 5.17
CA LYS A 221 -3.54 -8.22 5.37
C LYS A 221 -5.06 -8.04 5.41
N VAL A 222 -5.79 -8.79 4.59
CA VAL A 222 -7.26 -8.78 4.63
C VAL A 222 -7.78 -9.34 5.95
N LEU A 223 -7.24 -10.45 6.45
CA LEU A 223 -7.60 -11.01 7.75
C LEU A 223 -7.32 -10.01 8.89
N ASP A 224 -6.17 -9.34 8.86
CA ASP A 224 -5.82 -8.31 9.85
C ASP A 224 -6.75 -7.09 9.78
N MET A 225 -7.11 -6.63 8.58
CA MET A 225 -8.05 -5.52 8.38
C MET A 225 -9.42 -5.80 9.02
N TYR A 226 -9.89 -7.05 8.94
CA TYR A 226 -11.13 -7.49 9.57
C TYR A 226 -10.95 -8.01 11.00
N GLN A 227 -9.75 -7.86 11.59
CA GLN A 227 -9.40 -8.31 12.95
C GLN A 227 -9.63 -9.80 13.19
N ILE A 228 -9.54 -10.63 12.16
CA ILE A 228 -9.68 -12.08 12.23
C ILE A 228 -8.33 -12.66 12.66
N ARG A 229 -8.33 -13.42 13.78
CA ARG A 229 -7.11 -14.08 14.26
C ARG A 229 -6.71 -15.21 13.31
N TRP A 230 -5.43 -15.28 12.97
CA TRP A 230 -4.87 -16.32 12.13
C TRP A 230 -3.50 -16.78 12.61
N ILE A 231 -3.13 -18.00 12.21
CA ILE A 231 -1.81 -18.61 12.45
C ILE A 231 -1.32 -19.14 11.10
N TYR A 232 -0.10 -18.78 10.73
CA TYR A 232 0.53 -19.19 9.47
C TYR A 232 1.16 -20.58 9.60
N GLU A 233 0.95 -21.47 8.63
CA GLU A 233 1.44 -22.87 8.60
C GLU A 233 1.43 -23.56 9.97
N PRO A 234 0.28 -23.62 10.67
CA PRO A 234 0.22 -24.00 12.09
C PRO A 234 0.65 -25.44 12.36
N LYS A 235 0.45 -26.32 11.39
CA LYS A 235 0.70 -27.76 11.52
C LYS A 235 0.85 -28.43 10.18
N THR A 236 1.79 -29.39 10.11
CA THR A 236 1.95 -30.30 8.99
C THR A 236 1.24 -31.63 9.28
N PHE A 237 0.39 -32.07 8.38
CA PHE A 237 -0.36 -33.32 8.47
C PHE A 237 0.26 -34.38 7.55
N PRO A 238 0.73 -35.52 8.04
CA PRO A 238 1.06 -36.67 7.22
C PRO A 238 -0.18 -37.22 6.52
N LEU A 239 -0.14 -37.33 5.20
CA LEU A 239 -1.26 -37.88 4.42
C LEU A 239 -1.01 -39.29 3.88
N GLU A 240 0.25 -39.62 3.58
CA GLU A 240 0.64 -40.96 3.13
C GLU A 240 1.97 -41.35 3.79
N MET A 241 2.15 -42.63 4.10
CA MET A 241 3.36 -43.21 4.68
C MET A 241 3.77 -44.44 3.89
N ASP A 242 5.05 -44.71 3.81
CA ASP A 242 5.59 -45.95 3.22
C ASP A 242 5.44 -47.11 4.22
N GLU A 243 5.76 -48.33 3.74
CA GLU A 243 5.72 -49.55 4.57
C GLU A 243 6.71 -49.51 5.78
N LYS A 244 7.64 -48.53 5.76
CA LYS A 244 8.63 -48.31 6.84
C LYS A 244 8.23 -47.23 7.81
N GLY A 245 7.03 -46.59 7.60
CA GLY A 245 6.52 -45.50 8.42
C GLY A 245 7.08 -44.13 8.09
N ASN A 246 7.81 -43.96 6.97
CA ASN A 246 8.26 -42.65 6.54
C ASN A 246 7.14 -41.93 5.83
N VAL A 247 6.98 -40.62 6.08
CA VAL A 247 5.99 -39.77 5.44
C VAL A 247 6.37 -39.54 3.99
N THR A 248 5.54 -40.03 3.06
CA THR A 248 5.73 -39.87 1.61
C THR A 248 4.92 -38.70 1.05
N LEU A 249 3.80 -38.34 1.70
CA LEU A 249 3.00 -37.17 1.37
C LEU A 249 2.59 -36.45 2.64
N ALA A 250 2.88 -35.15 2.69
CA ALA A 250 2.46 -34.27 3.79
C ALA A 250 1.68 -33.05 3.25
N PHE A 251 0.92 -32.45 4.13
CA PHE A 251 0.15 -31.24 3.84
C PHE A 251 0.22 -30.26 5.00
N SER A 252 0.66 -29.03 4.70
CA SER A 252 0.66 -27.90 5.62
C SER A 252 -0.27 -26.84 5.05
N PRO A 253 -1.49 -26.69 5.60
CA PRO A 253 -2.37 -25.58 5.18
C PRO A 253 -1.74 -24.23 5.47
N ASP A 254 -1.97 -23.24 4.60
CA ASP A 254 -1.33 -21.93 4.68
C ASP A 254 -1.76 -21.15 5.93
N PHE A 255 -3.05 -21.20 6.30
CA PHE A 255 -3.59 -20.48 7.46
C PHE A 255 -4.48 -21.37 8.33
N TYR A 256 -4.52 -21.02 9.61
CA TYR A 256 -5.54 -21.52 10.56
C TYR A 256 -6.20 -20.34 11.24
N LEU A 257 -7.53 -20.34 11.26
CA LEU A 257 -8.36 -19.34 11.91
C LEU A 257 -8.90 -19.92 13.23
N PRO A 258 -8.31 -19.60 14.39
CA PRO A 258 -8.67 -20.22 15.67
C PRO A 258 -10.13 -19.99 16.07
N ASP A 259 -10.66 -18.80 15.79
CA ASP A 259 -12.03 -18.41 16.17
C ASP A 259 -13.11 -19.18 15.40
N TYR A 260 -12.75 -19.75 14.26
CA TYR A 260 -13.65 -20.48 13.36
C TYR A 260 -13.31 -21.97 13.28
N ASN A 261 -12.25 -22.42 13.95
CA ASN A 261 -11.68 -23.77 13.81
C ASN A 261 -11.56 -24.19 12.35
N LEU A 262 -10.96 -23.32 11.53
CA LEU A 262 -10.91 -23.43 10.08
C LEU A 262 -9.47 -23.33 9.57
N TYR A 263 -9.03 -24.34 8.84
CA TYR A 263 -7.80 -24.31 8.04
C TYR A 263 -8.08 -23.79 6.65
N LEU A 264 -7.19 -22.98 6.11
CA LEU A 264 -7.28 -22.43 4.76
C LEU A 264 -6.04 -22.77 3.95
N GLU A 265 -6.26 -23.17 2.72
CA GLU A 265 -5.23 -23.35 1.70
C GLU A 265 -5.51 -22.39 0.56
N LEU A 266 -4.57 -21.46 0.32
CA LEU A 266 -4.73 -20.46 -0.73
C LEU A 266 -4.24 -20.98 -2.08
N THR A 267 -4.82 -20.50 -3.15
CA THR A 267 -4.36 -20.80 -4.49
C THR A 267 -4.55 -19.61 -5.43
N VAL A 268 -3.46 -19.24 -6.08
CA VAL A 268 -3.44 -18.23 -7.17
C VAL A 268 -3.52 -18.89 -8.54
N MET A 269 -3.43 -20.24 -8.59
CA MET A 269 -3.47 -20.98 -9.84
C MET A 269 -4.88 -21.08 -10.42
N ASP A 270 -4.95 -21.13 -11.76
CA ASP A 270 -6.19 -21.41 -12.49
C ASP A 270 -6.80 -22.77 -12.06
N GLN A 271 -8.12 -22.86 -12.02
CA GLN A 271 -8.86 -24.05 -11.54
C GLN A 271 -8.37 -25.37 -12.14
N ARG A 272 -7.79 -25.33 -13.33
CA ARG A 272 -7.24 -26.49 -14.04
C ARG A 272 -6.07 -27.17 -13.35
N TYR A 273 -5.31 -26.44 -12.51
CA TYR A 273 -4.10 -26.94 -11.84
C TYR A 273 -4.30 -27.22 -10.34
N THR A 274 -5.51 -27.04 -9.82
CA THR A 274 -5.81 -27.16 -8.39
C THR A 274 -6.16 -28.60 -7.93
N GLY A 275 -6.14 -29.55 -8.84
CA GLY A 275 -6.50 -30.93 -8.54
C GLY A 275 -5.70 -31.54 -7.38
N THR A 276 -4.40 -31.23 -7.30
CA THR A 276 -3.52 -31.74 -6.25
C THR A 276 -3.85 -31.12 -4.88
N LYS A 277 -4.12 -29.80 -4.80
CA LYS A 277 -4.48 -29.13 -3.55
C LYS A 277 -5.84 -29.62 -3.04
N LYS A 278 -6.85 -29.72 -3.92
CA LYS A 278 -8.16 -30.29 -3.59
C LYS A 278 -8.06 -31.74 -3.14
N LYS A 279 -7.22 -32.56 -3.79
CA LYS A 279 -6.98 -33.95 -3.39
C LYS A 279 -6.38 -34.02 -1.97
N LYS A 280 -5.36 -33.22 -1.68
CA LYS A 280 -4.74 -33.14 -0.35
C LYS A 280 -5.74 -32.70 0.72
N ALA A 281 -6.54 -31.67 0.46
CA ALA A 281 -7.58 -31.20 1.39
C ALA A 281 -8.65 -32.28 1.67
N ARG A 282 -9.07 -33.03 0.65
CA ARG A 282 -9.99 -34.15 0.83
C ARG A 282 -9.38 -35.27 1.67
N LEU A 283 -8.14 -35.69 1.37
CA LEU A 283 -7.43 -36.70 2.14
C LEU A 283 -7.24 -36.27 3.60
N LEU A 284 -7.00 -34.98 3.85
CA LEU A 284 -6.93 -34.44 5.21
C LEU A 284 -8.24 -34.65 5.97
N ASN A 285 -9.37 -34.31 5.38
CA ASN A 285 -10.69 -34.49 5.99
C ASN A 285 -11.02 -35.97 6.24
N GLU A 286 -10.57 -36.87 5.36
CA GLU A 286 -10.78 -38.31 5.49
C GLU A 286 -9.94 -38.90 6.62
N LEU A 287 -8.64 -38.50 6.71
CA LEU A 287 -7.70 -39.05 7.67
C LEU A 287 -7.78 -38.41 9.08
N TYR A 288 -8.23 -37.17 9.14
CA TYR A 288 -8.32 -36.39 10.38
C TYR A 288 -9.76 -35.88 10.59
N PRO A 289 -10.69 -36.73 10.99
CA PRO A 289 -12.09 -36.35 11.24
C PRO A 289 -12.18 -35.22 12.27
N GLY A 290 -12.90 -34.14 11.97
CA GLY A 290 -13.00 -32.93 12.79
C GLY A 290 -12.08 -31.81 12.38
N THR A 291 -11.18 -32.02 11.42
CA THR A 291 -10.41 -30.94 10.80
C THR A 291 -11.26 -30.27 9.73
N ASN A 292 -11.53 -28.97 9.87
CA ASN A 292 -12.25 -28.20 8.87
C ASN A 292 -11.24 -27.45 7.98
N ILE A 293 -11.19 -27.79 6.69
CA ILE A 293 -10.28 -27.18 5.74
C ILE A 293 -11.00 -26.71 4.48
N GLN A 294 -10.65 -25.52 4.00
CA GLN A 294 -11.18 -24.94 2.78
C GLN A 294 -10.06 -24.48 1.85
N VAL A 295 -10.19 -24.78 0.56
CA VAL A 295 -9.27 -24.25 -0.48
C VAL A 295 -9.88 -22.99 -1.05
N ILE A 296 -9.16 -21.86 -0.97
CA ILE A 296 -9.61 -20.52 -1.33
C ILE A 296 -8.86 -20.03 -2.56
N PHE A 297 -9.59 -19.50 -3.54
CA PHE A 297 -9.01 -18.80 -4.69
C PHE A 297 -8.94 -17.30 -4.41
N GLN A 298 -7.96 -16.63 -4.97
CA GLN A 298 -7.77 -15.18 -4.77
C GLN A 298 -9.05 -14.36 -5.06
N ARG A 299 -9.82 -14.75 -6.08
CA ARG A 299 -11.09 -14.09 -6.43
C ARG A 299 -12.20 -14.26 -5.39
N ASP A 300 -12.08 -15.25 -4.50
CA ASP A 300 -13.12 -15.62 -3.53
C ASP A 300 -12.83 -15.05 -2.12
N TYR A 301 -11.74 -14.27 -1.96
CA TYR A 301 -11.34 -13.69 -0.67
C TYR A 301 -12.44 -12.83 -0.05
N ASP A 302 -13.03 -11.91 -0.82
CA ASP A 302 -14.08 -11.01 -0.34
C ASP A 302 -15.34 -11.78 0.11
N HIS A 303 -15.68 -12.86 -0.60
CA HIS A 303 -16.81 -13.67 -0.23
C HIS A 303 -16.59 -14.42 1.10
N LEU A 304 -15.40 -15.00 1.28
CA LEU A 304 -15.05 -15.66 2.52
C LEU A 304 -15.09 -14.67 3.70
N ILE A 305 -14.48 -13.50 3.55
CA ILE A 305 -14.44 -12.49 4.62
C ILE A 305 -15.83 -12.04 5.01
N ARG A 306 -16.74 -11.78 4.06
CA ARG A 306 -18.14 -11.44 4.36
C ARG A 306 -18.83 -12.56 5.14
N SER A 307 -18.62 -13.83 4.77
CA SER A 307 -19.22 -14.97 5.46
C SER A 307 -18.69 -15.12 6.89
N LEU A 308 -17.40 -14.85 7.12
CA LEU A 308 -16.80 -14.86 8.45
C LEU A 308 -17.30 -13.71 9.33
N SER A 309 -17.42 -12.50 8.78
CA SER A 309 -17.95 -11.34 9.51
C SER A 309 -19.39 -11.57 9.96
N THR A 310 -20.26 -12.10 9.10
CA THR A 310 -21.65 -12.43 9.45
C THR A 310 -21.73 -13.54 10.50
N ALA A 311 -20.85 -14.54 10.43
CA ALA A 311 -20.77 -15.60 11.44
C ALA A 311 -20.30 -15.09 12.80
N GLY A 312 -19.36 -14.11 12.80
CA GLY A 312 -18.86 -13.45 14.00
C GLY A 312 -19.95 -12.64 14.74
N GLU A 313 -20.80 -11.95 14.02
CA GLU A 313 -21.95 -11.22 14.59
C GLU A 313 -22.98 -12.17 15.22
N MET A 314 -23.20 -13.35 14.64
CA MET A 314 -24.08 -14.36 15.21
C MET A 314 -23.50 -15.08 16.44
N MET A 315 -22.17 -15.10 16.59
CA MET A 315 -21.51 -15.72 17.76
C MET A 315 -21.46 -14.81 18.98
N SER A 316 -21.66 -13.49 18.83
CA SER A 316 -21.69 -12.56 19.97
C SER A 316 -22.96 -12.66 20.81
N ASP A 317 -24.01 -13.30 20.31
CA ASP A 317 -25.34 -13.33 20.94
C ASP A 317 -25.78 -14.71 21.48
N ASN A 318 -25.16 -15.84 21.07
CA ASN A 318 -25.48 -17.16 21.63
C ASN A 318 -24.35 -18.17 21.38
N GLY A 319 -24.00 -18.93 22.41
CA GLY A 319 -22.93 -19.93 22.41
C GLY A 319 -22.97 -20.91 21.23
N LEU A 320 -21.80 -21.18 20.72
CA LEU A 320 -21.35 -22.13 19.68
C LEU A 320 -22.45 -22.97 19.00
N PRO A 321 -22.76 -22.72 17.74
CA PRO A 321 -23.41 -23.72 16.92
C PRO A 321 -22.34 -24.64 16.30
N ASN A 322 -22.36 -25.90 16.73
CA ASN A 322 -21.64 -27.00 16.12
C ASN A 322 -22.31 -27.37 14.78
N LYS A 323 -22.15 -26.53 13.77
CA LYS A 323 -22.54 -26.88 12.38
C LYS A 323 -21.38 -26.53 11.46
N PRO A 324 -20.85 -27.49 10.69
CA PRO A 324 -19.89 -27.17 9.64
C PRO A 324 -20.56 -26.22 8.64
N LEU A 325 -19.83 -25.18 8.25
CA LEU A 325 -20.19 -24.34 7.10
C LEU A 325 -20.11 -25.20 5.81
N ASN A 326 -21.16 -26.02 5.61
CA ASN A 326 -21.38 -26.76 4.37
C ASN A 326 -22.01 -25.82 3.35
N ASN A 327 -21.25 -24.86 2.86
CA ASN A 327 -21.49 -24.27 1.56
C ASN A 327 -20.41 -24.79 0.61
N SER A 328 -20.63 -26.01 0.12
CA SER A 328 -20.09 -26.42 -1.16
C SER A 328 -20.56 -25.37 -2.16
N ILE A 329 -19.67 -24.49 -2.58
CA ILE A 329 -19.85 -23.73 -3.84
C ILE A 329 -19.88 -24.82 -4.92
N SER A 330 -21.08 -25.21 -5.31
CA SER A 330 -21.29 -26.15 -6.40
C SER A 330 -20.67 -25.52 -7.65
N SER A 331 -19.80 -26.28 -8.28
CA SER A 331 -19.13 -25.94 -9.53
C SER A 331 -20.06 -25.93 -10.75
N ASP A 332 -21.38 -25.84 -10.56
CA ASP A 332 -22.38 -26.03 -11.61
C ASP A 332 -23.08 -24.75 -12.09
N ASP A 333 -22.64 -23.57 -11.57
CA ASP A 333 -23.24 -22.29 -12.02
C ASP A 333 -22.26 -21.40 -12.83
N ALA A 334 -21.33 -22.01 -13.55
CA ALA A 334 -20.44 -21.33 -14.48
C ALA A 334 -20.53 -21.91 -15.87
N GLY A 335 -21.72 -21.86 -16.45
CA GLY A 335 -21.94 -22.31 -17.81
C GLY A 335 -23.26 -21.87 -18.35
N GLU A 336 -23.44 -20.57 -18.63
CA GLU A 336 -24.39 -20.14 -19.67
C GLU A 336 -24.00 -18.76 -20.21
N ASP A 337 -23.64 -18.77 -21.47
CA ASP A 337 -23.91 -17.85 -22.57
C ASP A 337 -23.48 -16.36 -22.44
N TRP A 338 -22.28 -16.11 -22.91
CA TRP A 338 -21.90 -14.84 -23.54
C TRP A 338 -21.87 -14.91 -25.09
N ALA A 339 -22.46 -15.89 -25.72
CA ALA A 339 -22.39 -16.08 -27.17
C ALA A 339 -23.72 -15.86 -27.91
N ASN A 340 -24.70 -15.12 -27.39
CA ASN A 340 -25.88 -14.72 -28.15
C ASN A 340 -26.49 -13.41 -27.69
N ALA A 341 -25.83 -12.28 -28.06
CA ALA A 341 -26.53 -11.01 -28.16
C ALA A 341 -26.99 -10.83 -29.60
N PRO A 342 -28.26 -10.53 -29.89
CA PRO A 342 -28.72 -10.28 -31.24
C PRO A 342 -28.16 -8.96 -31.77
N GLU A 343 -27.55 -9.00 -32.93
CA GLU A 343 -27.31 -7.84 -33.78
C GLU A 343 -28.65 -7.20 -34.13
N GLY A 344 -28.83 -5.93 -33.75
CA GLY A 344 -29.96 -5.16 -34.22
C GLY A 344 -30.65 -4.30 -33.18
N ALA A 345 -29.99 -3.26 -32.72
CA ALA A 345 -30.64 -2.06 -32.20
C ALA A 345 -29.89 -0.85 -32.69
N SER A 346 -30.42 -0.20 -33.69
CA SER A 346 -30.00 1.08 -34.25
C SER A 346 -30.03 2.17 -33.20
N ALA A 347 -29.00 3.01 -33.20
CA ALA A 347 -28.88 4.22 -32.41
C ALA A 347 -30.02 5.20 -32.70
N PRO A 348 -30.55 5.92 -31.72
CA PRO A 348 -31.49 7.00 -31.97
C PRO A 348 -30.76 8.22 -32.57
N GLU A 349 -31.39 8.79 -33.59
CA GLU A 349 -30.99 9.99 -34.32
C GLU A 349 -30.79 11.20 -33.41
N GLU A 350 -29.71 11.93 -33.66
CA GLU A 350 -29.44 13.26 -33.11
C GLU A 350 -30.54 14.23 -33.57
N THR A 351 -31.31 14.73 -32.65
CA THR A 351 -32.21 15.88 -32.89
C THR A 351 -31.41 17.18 -32.86
N SER A 352 -31.48 17.87 -33.99
CA SER A 352 -30.92 19.15 -34.33
C SER A 352 -31.13 20.24 -33.30
N ALA A 353 -30.06 20.99 -32.99
CA ALA A 353 -30.06 22.23 -32.22
C ALA A 353 -30.90 23.32 -32.91
N PRO A 354 -31.59 24.17 -32.18
CA PRO A 354 -32.32 25.34 -32.75
C PRO A 354 -31.33 26.48 -33.09
N LYS A 355 -31.59 27.10 -34.25
CA LYS A 355 -30.87 28.23 -34.83
C LYS A 355 -30.93 29.45 -33.88
N GLU A 356 -29.80 30.13 -33.78
CA GLU A 356 -29.65 31.46 -33.22
C GLU A 356 -30.55 32.47 -33.89
N ALA A 357 -31.29 33.23 -33.10
CA ALA A 357 -32.00 34.41 -33.51
C ALA A 357 -31.09 35.64 -33.40
N SER A 358 -30.91 36.32 -34.50
CA SER A 358 -30.23 37.59 -34.66
C SER A 358 -30.78 38.68 -33.76
N ALA A 359 -29.91 39.40 -33.07
CA ALA A 359 -30.21 40.68 -32.40
C ALA A 359 -30.28 41.84 -33.42
N PRO A 360 -31.14 42.83 -33.21
CA PRO A 360 -31.17 44.02 -34.05
C PRO A 360 -30.14 45.06 -33.59
N GLU A 361 -29.52 45.72 -34.56
CA GLU A 361 -28.79 46.98 -34.40
C GLU A 361 -29.79 48.11 -34.02
N GLU A 362 -29.41 48.92 -33.04
CA GLU A 362 -29.83 50.32 -32.95
C GLU A 362 -28.77 51.19 -32.25
N THR A 363 -28.30 52.15 -33.06
CA THR A 363 -27.74 53.51 -32.85
C THR A 363 -26.83 53.79 -31.67
#